data_1498376b482b3651bbf0515aa470a68b
#
_entry.id   1498376b482b3651bbf0515aa470a68b
#
_cell.length_a   1.000
_cell.length_b   1.000
_cell.length_c   1.000
_cell.angle_alpha   90.00
_cell.angle_beta   90.00
_cell.angle_gamma   90.00
#
_symmetry.space_group_name_H-M   'P 1'
#
loop_
_entity.id
_entity.type
_entity.pdbx_description
1 polymer ?
#
loop_
_entity_poly.entity_id
_entity_poly.type
_entity_poly.pdbx_seq_one_letter_code
_entity_poly.pdbx_strand_id
1 'polypeptide(L)'
;KNFKRVDNDLECTVMLTYPQLVFGCQLEIENIDGTKENLKIPKGCPVGERIVIAGKGFASLRSSAKGNLVVITQCQIPKKLDDDAKDLLKNYSEKIGTDTSKNNDGTISGFFKKFLGI
;
A
#
# COMPACT_ATOMS: atom_id res chain seq x y z
N LYS A 1 -14.09 6.89 -2.99
CA LYS A 1 -12.83 7.12 -2.29
C LYS A 1 -12.93 8.34 -1.41
N ASN A 2 -12.34 8.25 -0.24
CA ASN A 2 -12.35 9.36 0.70
C ASN A 2 -11.13 10.23 0.49
N PHE A 3 -11.38 11.50 0.20
CA PHE A 3 -10.32 12.49 0.07
C PHE A 3 -10.36 13.42 1.27
N LYS A 4 -9.19 13.84 1.69
CA LYS A 4 -9.04 14.78 2.79
C LYS A 4 -8.19 15.94 2.32
N ARG A 5 -8.66 17.15 2.57
CA ARG A 5 -7.87 18.35 2.25
C ARG A 5 -6.96 18.71 3.42
N VAL A 6 -5.67 18.91 3.12
CA VAL A 6 -4.67 19.40 4.08
C VAL A 6 -3.98 20.58 3.42
N ASP A 7 -4.34 21.80 3.84
CA ASP A 7 -3.96 23.03 3.16
C ASP A 7 -4.39 22.98 1.69
N ASN A 8 -3.46 23.01 0.75
CA ASN A 8 -3.76 22.86 -0.67
C ASN A 8 -3.51 21.44 -1.19
N ASP A 9 -3.09 20.55 -0.31
CA ASP A 9 -2.88 19.16 -0.69
C ASP A 9 -4.18 18.38 -0.54
N LEU A 10 -4.30 17.34 -1.34
CA LEU A 10 -5.42 16.43 -1.29
C LEU A 10 -4.88 15.06 -0.93
N GLU A 11 -5.36 14.48 0.15
CA GLU A 11 -4.91 13.17 0.61
C GLU A 11 -5.97 12.11 0.35
N CYS A 12 -5.52 10.95 -0.10
CA CYS A 12 -6.39 9.77 -0.19
C CYS A 12 -5.59 8.52 0.14
N THR A 13 -6.32 7.44 0.38
CA THR A 13 -5.72 6.15 0.71
C THR A 13 -5.98 5.18 -0.43
N VAL A 14 -4.97 4.40 -0.80
CA VAL A 14 -5.12 3.33 -1.77
C VAL A 14 -4.93 1.99 -1.07
N MET A 15 -5.88 1.07 -1.33
CA MET A 15 -5.82 -0.28 -0.77
C MET A 15 -5.11 -1.19 -1.75
N LEU A 16 -4.01 -1.78 -1.30
CA LEU A 16 -3.18 -2.65 -2.14
C LEU A 16 -3.10 -4.02 -1.52
N THR A 17 -2.83 -5.01 -2.35
CA THR A 17 -2.55 -6.35 -1.85
C THR A 17 -1.09 -6.45 -1.42
N TYR A 18 -0.80 -7.40 -0.56
CA TYR A 18 0.56 -7.63 -0.12
C TYR A 18 1.54 -7.87 -1.29
N PRO A 19 1.20 -8.73 -2.27
CA PRO A 19 2.08 -8.89 -3.44
C PRO A 19 2.32 -7.60 -4.23
N GLN A 20 1.31 -6.73 -4.34
CA GLN A 20 1.48 -5.45 -5.02
C GLN A 20 2.50 -4.56 -4.30
N LEU A 21 2.52 -4.61 -2.98
CA LEU A 21 3.49 -3.86 -2.19
C LEU A 21 4.89 -4.46 -2.31
N VAL A 22 4.99 -5.78 -2.36
CA VAL A 22 6.28 -6.47 -2.47
C VAL A 22 6.93 -6.26 -3.83
N PHE A 23 6.17 -6.46 -4.90
CA PHE A 23 6.72 -6.41 -6.26
C PHE A 23 6.67 -5.02 -6.87
N GLY A 24 5.87 -4.13 -6.30
CA GLY A 24 5.55 -2.88 -6.93
C GLY A 24 4.50 -3.07 -8.01
N CYS A 25 3.88 -1.99 -8.41
CA CYS A 25 2.89 -2.02 -9.49
C CYS A 25 2.63 -0.62 -9.99
N GLN A 26 1.91 -0.54 -11.08
CA GLN A 26 1.39 0.71 -11.59
C GLN A 26 -0.11 0.61 -11.64
N LEU A 27 -0.79 1.62 -11.13
CA LEU A 27 -2.24 1.69 -11.19
C LEU A 27 -2.69 3.07 -11.61
N GLU A 28 -3.94 3.11 -12.00
CA GLU A 28 -4.62 4.34 -12.33
C GLU A 28 -5.61 4.63 -11.22
N ILE A 29 -5.53 5.81 -10.65
CA ILE A 29 -6.46 6.25 -9.62
C ILE A 29 -7.26 7.43 -10.15
N GLU A 30 -8.46 7.60 -9.62
CA GLU A 30 -9.32 8.72 -9.98
C GLU A 30 -9.17 9.83 -8.96
N ASN A 31 -8.83 11.02 -9.43
CA ASN A 31 -8.75 12.20 -8.58
C ASN A 31 -10.16 12.72 -8.27
N ILE A 32 -10.26 13.66 -7.34
CA ILE A 32 -11.56 14.19 -6.88
C ILE A 32 -12.34 14.85 -8.00
N ASP A 33 -11.66 15.40 -9.00
CA ASP A 33 -12.27 16.05 -10.16
C ASP A 33 -12.60 15.08 -11.30
N GLY A 34 -12.40 13.78 -11.09
CA GLY A 34 -12.67 12.75 -12.08
C GLY A 34 -11.52 12.46 -13.04
N THR A 35 -10.42 13.21 -12.96
CA THR A 35 -9.27 12.94 -13.83
C THR A 35 -8.54 11.68 -13.35
N LYS A 36 -7.90 10.99 -14.30
CA LYS A 36 -7.14 9.78 -14.01
C LYS A 36 -5.67 10.13 -13.78
N GLU A 37 -5.12 9.63 -12.70
CA GLU A 37 -3.73 9.82 -12.38
C GLU A 37 -3.02 8.48 -12.33
N ASN A 38 -1.82 8.43 -12.90
CA ASN A 38 -1.01 7.21 -12.84
C ASN A 38 -0.22 7.20 -11.54
N LEU A 39 -0.34 6.10 -10.82
CA LEU A 39 0.36 5.92 -9.56
C LEU A 39 1.33 4.77 -9.69
N LYS A 40 2.59 5.03 -9.40
CA LYS A 40 3.61 3.99 -9.39
C LYS A 40 3.95 3.62 -7.96
N ILE A 41 3.70 2.36 -7.62
CA ILE A 41 4.05 1.82 -6.31
C ILE A 41 5.43 1.19 -6.44
N PRO A 42 6.42 1.66 -5.68
CA PRO A 42 7.76 1.09 -5.76
C PRO A 42 7.81 -0.31 -5.15
N LYS A 43 8.80 -1.07 -5.54
CA LYS A 43 9.05 -2.40 -5.01
C LYS A 43 9.37 -2.31 -3.52
N GLY A 44 8.78 -3.20 -2.72
CA GLY A 44 9.00 -3.21 -1.27
C GLY A 44 8.40 -2.00 -0.57
N CYS A 45 7.28 -1.51 -1.07
CA CYS A 45 6.64 -0.32 -0.51
C CYS A 45 6.01 -0.63 0.84
N PRO A 46 6.34 0.11 1.90
CA PRO A 46 5.71 -0.13 3.20
C PRO A 46 4.28 0.39 3.24
N VAL A 47 3.52 -0.12 4.20
CA VAL A 47 2.19 0.40 4.52
C VAL A 47 2.36 1.77 5.16
N GLY A 48 1.50 2.71 4.79
CA GLY A 48 1.57 4.07 5.31
C GLY A 48 2.53 4.97 4.54
N GLU A 49 3.08 4.49 3.43
CA GLU A 49 3.95 5.32 2.60
C GLU A 49 3.14 6.42 1.92
N ARG A 50 3.71 7.60 1.87
CA ARG A 50 3.08 8.77 1.26
C ARG A 50 3.70 8.98 -0.12
N ILE A 51 2.90 8.75 -1.15
CA ILE A 51 3.35 8.93 -2.53
C ILE A 51 2.74 10.22 -3.05
N VAL A 52 3.58 11.13 -3.50
CA VAL A 52 3.17 12.48 -3.88
C VAL A 52 3.10 12.59 -5.39
N ILE A 53 1.93 13.02 -5.88
CA ILE A 53 1.76 13.38 -7.28
C ILE A 53 1.68 14.89 -7.33
N ALA A 54 2.74 15.52 -7.82
CA ALA A 54 2.92 16.96 -7.77
C ALA A 54 1.87 17.67 -8.64
N GLY A 55 1.35 18.78 -8.12
CA GLY A 55 0.46 19.64 -8.87
C GLY A 55 -0.94 19.12 -9.06
N LYS A 56 -1.35 18.07 -8.35
CA LYS A 56 -2.67 17.46 -8.50
C LYS A 56 -3.59 17.68 -7.31
N GLY A 57 -3.20 18.56 -6.39
CA GLY A 57 -4.04 19.00 -5.30
C GLY A 57 -4.88 20.22 -5.68
N PHE A 58 -5.19 21.04 -4.69
CA PHE A 58 -5.97 22.26 -4.89
C PHE A 58 -5.10 23.41 -5.36
N ALA A 59 -5.71 24.33 -6.12
CA ALA A 59 -5.05 25.57 -6.47
C ALA A 59 -4.93 26.48 -5.25
N SER A 60 -3.80 27.17 -5.14
CA SER A 60 -3.62 28.17 -4.10
C SER A 60 -4.40 29.43 -4.45
N LEU A 61 -5.01 30.04 -3.43
CA LEU A 61 -5.71 31.32 -3.61
C LEU A 61 -4.75 32.48 -3.80
N ARG A 62 -3.49 32.31 -3.40
CA ARG A 62 -2.50 33.39 -3.40
C ARG A 62 -1.48 33.29 -4.53
N SER A 63 -1.46 32.18 -5.23
CA SER A 63 -0.51 31.97 -6.32
C SER A 63 -1.13 31.00 -7.33
N SER A 64 -0.48 30.87 -8.48
CA SER A 64 -0.91 29.92 -9.49
C SER A 64 -0.46 28.48 -9.18
N ALA A 65 0.34 28.31 -8.16
CA ALA A 65 0.82 26.97 -7.77
C ALA A 65 -0.31 26.13 -7.21
N LYS A 66 -0.33 24.86 -7.59
CA LYS A 66 -1.25 23.87 -7.04
C LYS A 66 -0.56 23.07 -5.96
N GLY A 67 -1.32 22.62 -4.97
CA GLY A 67 -0.85 21.63 -4.02
C GLY A 67 -0.66 20.27 -4.68
N ASN A 68 -0.46 19.26 -3.89
CA ASN A 68 -0.16 17.91 -4.36
C ASN A 68 -1.30 16.96 -4.05
N LEU A 69 -1.39 15.89 -4.85
CA LEU A 69 -2.18 14.73 -4.47
C LEU A 69 -1.26 13.77 -3.72
N VAL A 70 -1.60 13.47 -2.49
CA VAL A 70 -0.83 12.57 -1.64
C VAL A 70 -1.61 11.29 -1.45
N VAL A 71 -1.03 10.18 -1.88
CA VAL A 71 -1.65 8.86 -1.81
C VAL A 71 -0.95 8.05 -0.74
N ILE A 72 -1.71 7.60 0.24
CA ILE A 72 -1.18 6.84 1.38
C ILE A 72 -1.49 5.38 1.15
N THR A 73 -0.47 4.53 1.19
CA THR A 73 -0.63 3.11 0.93
C THR A 73 -1.19 2.39 2.15
N GLN A 74 -2.09 1.44 1.89
CA GLN A 74 -2.62 0.52 2.90
C GLN A 74 -2.64 -0.88 2.32
N CYS A 75 -2.58 -1.87 3.19
CA CYS A 75 -2.63 -3.27 2.77
C CYS A 75 -4.01 -3.84 3.02
N GLN A 76 -4.60 -4.40 1.98
CA GLN A 76 -5.89 -5.07 2.09
C GLN A 76 -5.67 -6.48 2.65
N ILE A 77 -6.35 -6.76 3.75
CA ILE A 77 -6.32 -8.11 4.35
C ILE A 77 -7.60 -8.82 3.94
N PRO A 78 -7.52 -9.85 3.09
CA PRO A 78 -8.72 -10.54 2.64
C PRO A 78 -9.33 -11.35 3.78
N LYS A 79 -10.67 -11.30 3.88
CA LYS A 79 -11.40 -12.11 4.87
C LYS A 79 -11.68 -13.50 4.34
N LYS A 80 -11.75 -13.65 3.03
CA LYS A 80 -12.03 -14.94 2.37
C LYS A 80 -11.04 -15.15 1.24
N LEU A 81 -10.51 -16.34 1.16
CA LEU A 81 -9.65 -16.80 0.08
C LEU A 81 -10.18 -18.12 -0.43
N ASP A 82 -10.03 -18.36 -1.73
CA ASP A 82 -10.32 -19.70 -2.25
C ASP A 82 -9.24 -20.69 -1.77
N ASP A 83 -9.50 -21.99 -1.98
CA ASP A 83 -8.62 -23.03 -1.45
C ASP A 83 -7.22 -22.97 -2.04
N ASP A 84 -7.11 -22.68 -3.32
CA ASP A 84 -5.81 -22.56 -3.99
C ASP A 84 -5.00 -21.39 -3.42
N ALA A 85 -5.64 -20.25 -3.22
CA ALA A 85 -4.98 -19.08 -2.66
C ALA A 85 -4.55 -19.33 -1.23
N LYS A 86 -5.37 -20.04 -0.44
CA LYS A 86 -5.01 -20.42 0.93
C LYS A 86 -3.76 -21.29 0.95
N ASP A 87 -3.71 -22.29 0.07
CA ASP A 87 -2.58 -23.19 0.02
C ASP A 87 -1.30 -22.46 -0.37
N LEU A 88 -1.38 -21.58 -1.35
CA LEU A 88 -0.23 -20.79 -1.78
C LEU A 88 0.25 -19.88 -0.66
N LEU A 89 -0.67 -19.25 0.05
CA LEU A 89 -0.31 -18.35 1.13
C LEU A 89 0.30 -19.11 2.31
N LYS A 90 -0.23 -20.30 2.63
CA LYS A 90 0.35 -21.15 3.67
C LYS A 90 1.75 -21.59 3.29
N ASN A 91 1.96 -21.98 2.04
CA ASN A 91 3.28 -22.35 1.56
C ASN A 91 4.26 -21.19 1.66
N TYR A 92 3.81 -20.00 1.31
CA TYR A 92 4.61 -18.78 1.46
C TYR A 92 4.99 -18.56 2.92
N SER A 93 4.00 -18.70 3.82
CA SER A 93 4.21 -18.50 5.25
C SER A 93 5.26 -19.47 5.80
N GLU A 94 5.21 -20.74 5.40
CA GLU A 94 6.20 -21.71 5.80
C GLU A 94 7.59 -21.37 5.24
N LYS A 95 7.63 -20.91 4.01
CA LYS A 95 8.88 -20.58 3.32
C LYS A 95 9.64 -19.48 4.04
N ILE A 96 8.93 -18.47 4.56
CA ILE A 96 9.57 -17.36 5.28
C ILE A 96 9.73 -17.62 6.77
N GLY A 97 9.33 -18.81 7.24
CA GLY A 97 9.59 -19.22 8.62
C GLY A 97 8.52 -18.91 9.63
N THR A 98 7.31 -18.55 9.16
CA THR A 98 6.17 -18.39 10.05
C THR A 98 5.21 -19.56 9.85
N ASP A 99 4.61 -20.04 10.91
CA ASP A 99 3.65 -21.14 10.86
C ASP A 99 2.32 -20.65 11.42
N THR A 100 1.34 -20.55 10.55
CA THR A 100 0.02 -20.02 10.93
C THR A 100 -0.84 -21.05 11.64
N SER A 101 -0.43 -22.33 11.66
CA SER A 101 -1.16 -23.38 12.36
C SER A 101 -0.76 -23.52 13.82
N LYS A 102 0.35 -22.87 14.22
CA LYS A 102 0.83 -22.91 15.58
C LYS A 102 0.64 -21.57 16.23
N ASN A 103 0.42 -21.61 17.55
CA ASN A 103 0.35 -20.39 18.32
C ASN A 103 1.78 -19.88 18.55
N ASN A 104 2.16 -18.88 17.78
CA ASN A 104 3.41 -18.17 18.03
C ASN A 104 3.24 -17.32 19.26
N ASP A 105 4.20 -17.37 20.15
CA ASP A 105 4.20 -16.60 21.39
C ASP A 105 4.44 -15.10 21.16
N GLY A 106 4.28 -14.64 19.94
CA GLY A 106 4.51 -13.26 19.56
C GLY A 106 5.92 -12.98 19.12
N THR A 107 6.82 -13.95 19.14
CA THR A 107 8.17 -13.72 18.64
C THR A 107 8.17 -13.80 17.12
N ILE A 108 8.88 -12.86 16.51
CA ILE A 108 9.03 -12.81 15.07
C ILE A 108 10.49 -12.96 14.64
N SER A 109 11.33 -13.42 15.56
CA SER A 109 12.77 -13.53 15.31
C SER A 109 13.08 -14.47 14.14
N GLY A 110 12.37 -15.61 14.07
CA GLY A 110 12.52 -16.53 12.94
C GLY A 110 12.12 -15.93 11.60
N PHE A 111 11.02 -15.19 11.62
CA PHE A 111 10.54 -14.47 10.45
C PHE A 111 11.60 -13.48 9.97
N PHE A 112 12.09 -12.64 10.86
CA PHE A 112 13.09 -11.63 10.51
C PHE A 112 14.38 -12.27 10.01
N LYS A 113 14.83 -13.35 10.63
CA LYS A 113 16.05 -14.03 10.22
C LYS A 113 15.95 -14.54 8.78
N LYS A 114 14.84 -15.20 8.45
CA LYS A 114 14.65 -15.73 7.10
C LYS A 114 14.34 -14.66 6.09
N PHE A 115 13.47 -13.74 6.44
CA PHE A 115 12.96 -12.74 5.51
C PHE A 115 13.98 -11.66 5.22
N LEU A 116 14.73 -11.24 6.22
CA LEU A 116 15.72 -10.17 6.10
C LEU A 116 17.14 -10.70 5.87
N GLY A 117 17.33 -11.99 5.91
CA GLY A 117 18.65 -12.60 5.69
C GLY A 117 19.64 -12.42 6.84
N ILE A 118 19.12 -12.23 8.04
CA ILE A 118 19.97 -12.06 9.23
C ILE A 118 19.94 -13.27 10.13
#